data_98d5aa74f671f5c5145046fc4ced05bc
#
_entry.id   98d5aa74f671f5c5145046fc4ced05bc
#
_cell.length_a   1.000
_cell.length_b   1.000
_cell.length_c   1.000
_cell.angle_alpha   90.00
_cell.angle_beta   90.00
_cell.angle_gamma   90.00
#
_symmetry.space_group_name_H-M   'P 1'
#
loop_
_entity.id
_entity.type
_entity.pdbx_description
1 polymer ?
#
loop_
_entity_poly.entity_id
_entity_poly.type
_entity_poly.pdbx_seq_one_letter_code
_entity_poly.pdbx_strand_id
1 'polypeptide(L)'
;MARMSSDTRHILIGAATCVAIALFFVLGYSGNPAKKEGDGYRLFGIYEDASGLSAGSPVLMAGLPIGSVRTLLLDKNTNEAVVQMTITDGYEIPIDSEAKIISNGLAGGKYIRIVPGGDFTMLQPGETFQYVRGSIDFFSLFERIIKMGEAQKAEKQSNANSAN
;
A
#
# COMPACT_ATOMS: atom_id res chain seq x y z
N MET A 1 17.78 3.88 -58.81
CA MET A 1 16.69 3.92 -57.81
C MET A 1 16.25 2.50 -57.58
N ALA A 2 16.65 1.89 -56.47
CA ALA A 2 16.28 0.49 -56.11
C ALA A 2 14.82 0.47 -55.72
N ARG A 3 14.02 -0.30 -56.46
CA ARG A 3 12.62 -0.56 -56.17
C ARG A 3 12.55 -1.53 -55.00
N MET A 4 12.36 -1.00 -53.78
CA MET A 4 12.14 -1.82 -52.62
C MET A 4 10.90 -2.70 -52.83
N SER A 5 11.03 -4.01 -52.66
CA SER A 5 9.90 -4.96 -52.77
C SER A 5 8.85 -4.64 -51.74
N SER A 6 7.58 -4.94 -52.02
CA SER A 6 6.45 -4.74 -51.10
C SER A 6 6.71 -5.38 -49.73
N ASP A 7 7.35 -6.54 -49.71
CA ASP A 7 7.66 -7.30 -48.51
C ASP A 7 8.66 -6.59 -47.60
N THR A 8 9.66 -5.93 -48.14
CA THR A 8 10.64 -5.15 -47.37
C THR A 8 9.99 -3.94 -46.69
N ARG A 9 8.96 -3.36 -47.29
CA ARG A 9 8.19 -2.24 -46.67
C ARG A 9 7.37 -2.69 -45.50
N HIS A 10 6.71 -3.86 -45.57
CA HIS A 10 5.94 -4.41 -44.46
C HIS A 10 6.81 -4.81 -43.28
N ILE A 11 7.98 -5.37 -43.52
CA ILE A 11 8.99 -5.70 -42.49
C ILE A 11 9.49 -4.44 -41.80
N LEU A 12 9.77 -3.38 -42.55
CA LEU A 12 10.23 -2.10 -41.99
C LEU A 12 9.17 -1.41 -41.14
N ILE A 13 7.90 -1.46 -41.54
CA ILE A 13 6.78 -0.91 -40.75
C ILE A 13 6.59 -1.70 -39.47
N GLY A 14 6.63 -3.05 -39.53
CA GLY A 14 6.53 -3.90 -38.34
C GLY A 14 7.66 -3.64 -37.35
N ALA A 15 8.90 -3.56 -37.83
CA ALA A 15 10.06 -3.25 -36.97
C ALA A 15 9.95 -1.87 -36.33
N ALA A 16 9.54 -0.83 -37.08
CA ALA A 16 9.35 0.51 -36.54
C ALA A 16 8.24 0.56 -35.46
N THR A 17 7.16 -0.19 -35.64
CA THR A 17 6.08 -0.28 -34.66
C THR A 17 6.54 -0.98 -33.38
N CYS A 18 7.30 -2.08 -33.48
CA CYS A 18 7.89 -2.75 -32.31
C CYS A 18 8.83 -1.82 -31.53
N VAL A 19 9.68 -1.08 -32.23
CA VAL A 19 10.59 -0.11 -31.60
C VAL A 19 9.80 1.01 -30.91
N ALA A 20 8.75 1.52 -31.53
CA ALA A 20 7.90 2.56 -30.93
C ALA A 20 7.19 2.08 -29.68
N ILE A 21 6.66 0.85 -29.68
CA ILE A 21 6.03 0.23 -28.51
C ILE A 21 7.07 0.01 -27.40
N ALA A 22 8.25 -0.49 -27.72
CA ALA A 22 9.33 -0.68 -26.76
C ALA A 22 9.77 0.63 -26.12
N LEU A 23 9.91 1.69 -26.93
CA LEU A 23 10.23 3.04 -26.47
C LEU A 23 9.15 3.60 -25.55
N PHE A 24 7.87 3.42 -25.91
CA PHE A 24 6.74 3.82 -25.09
C PHE A 24 6.73 3.11 -23.73
N PHE A 25 7.02 1.81 -23.71
CA PHE A 25 7.17 1.06 -22.46
C PHE A 25 8.35 1.54 -21.61
N VAL A 26 9.51 1.78 -22.22
CA VAL A 26 10.69 2.28 -21.51
C VAL A 26 10.43 3.68 -20.93
N LEU A 27 9.83 4.58 -21.70
CA LEU A 27 9.50 5.94 -21.26
C LEU A 27 8.37 5.93 -20.20
N GLY A 28 7.37 5.06 -20.36
CA GLY A 28 6.28 4.90 -19.40
C GLY A 28 6.73 4.29 -18.07
N TYR A 29 7.67 3.35 -18.12
CA TYR A 29 8.23 2.73 -16.91
C TYR A 29 9.21 3.67 -16.17
N SER A 30 9.86 4.58 -16.86
CA SER A 30 10.75 5.61 -16.28
C SER A 30 9.98 6.77 -15.64
N GLY A 31 8.66 6.81 -15.74
CA GLY A 31 7.80 7.90 -15.27
C GLY A 31 7.48 7.93 -13.79
N ASN A 32 8.13 7.13 -12.94
CA ASN A 32 8.08 7.37 -11.50
C ASN A 32 9.33 8.18 -11.11
N PRO A 33 9.25 9.50 -10.99
CA PRO A 33 10.31 10.24 -10.33
C PRO A 33 10.31 9.73 -8.89
N ALA A 34 11.28 8.87 -8.55
CA ALA A 34 11.68 8.70 -7.18
C ALA A 34 11.94 10.12 -6.67
N LYS A 35 10.95 10.66 -5.93
CA LYS A 35 11.06 11.95 -5.25
C LYS A 35 12.39 11.88 -4.51
N LYS A 36 13.29 12.81 -4.81
CA LYS A 36 14.66 12.86 -4.31
C LYS A 36 14.72 12.37 -2.87
N GLU A 37 15.43 11.27 -2.65
CA GLU A 37 15.83 10.82 -1.34
C GLU A 37 16.69 11.93 -0.73
N GLY A 38 16.17 12.63 0.26
CA GLY A 38 17.04 13.58 0.93
C GLY A 38 16.40 14.58 1.89
N ASP A 39 15.15 14.93 1.68
CA ASP A 39 14.55 15.96 2.51
C ASP A 39 13.44 15.35 3.40
N GLY A 40 13.82 14.87 4.60
CA GLY A 40 12.86 14.34 5.54
C GLY A 40 13.49 13.59 6.71
N TYR A 41 12.71 13.39 7.74
CA TYR A 41 13.09 12.66 8.94
C TYR A 41 12.42 11.29 9.00
N ARG A 42 13.00 10.38 9.78
CA ARG A 42 12.55 8.99 9.88
C ARG A 42 11.67 8.81 11.10
N LEU A 43 10.56 8.11 10.93
CA LEU A 43 9.75 7.59 12.01
C LEU A 43 9.55 6.09 11.85
N PHE A 44 9.20 5.42 12.94
CA PHE A 44 8.97 3.98 12.96
C PHE A 44 7.56 3.67 13.45
N GLY A 45 6.99 2.58 12.94
CA GLY A 45 5.76 1.98 13.44
C GLY A 45 5.95 0.48 13.60
N ILE A 46 5.47 -0.10 14.70
CA ILE A 46 5.56 -1.53 14.98
C ILE A 46 4.16 -2.10 14.84
N TYR A 47 3.97 -3.02 13.90
CA TYR A 47 2.66 -3.56 13.54
C TYR A 47 2.65 -5.08 13.71
N GLU A 48 1.57 -5.63 14.26
CA GLU A 48 1.31 -7.08 14.29
C GLU A 48 1.15 -7.64 12.87
N ASP A 49 0.53 -6.86 11.98
CA ASP A 49 0.33 -7.22 10.58
C ASP A 49 0.54 -6.00 9.66
N ALA A 50 1.52 -6.10 8.79
CA ALA A 50 1.81 -5.12 7.74
C ALA A 50 1.57 -5.68 6.33
N SER A 51 0.76 -6.75 6.19
CA SER A 51 0.49 -7.39 4.91
C SER A 51 -0.02 -6.41 3.86
N GLY A 52 0.50 -6.52 2.64
CA GLY A 52 0.16 -5.66 1.51
C GLY A 52 0.76 -4.25 1.55
N LEU A 53 1.49 -3.86 2.61
CA LEU A 53 2.34 -2.69 2.61
C LEU A 53 3.68 -3.01 1.95
N SER A 54 4.26 -2.06 1.25
CA SER A 54 5.55 -2.24 0.56
C SER A 54 6.40 -0.98 0.65
N ALA A 55 7.70 -1.13 0.37
CA ALA A 55 8.56 0.02 0.20
C ALA A 55 8.03 0.92 -0.93
N GLY A 56 8.01 2.22 -0.72
CA GLY A 56 7.37 3.19 -1.62
C GLY A 56 5.88 3.43 -1.37
N SER A 57 5.21 2.65 -0.51
CA SER A 57 3.83 2.96 -0.11
C SER A 57 3.73 4.36 0.46
N PRO A 58 2.74 5.18 0.06
CA PRO A 58 2.63 6.54 0.54
C PRO A 58 2.21 6.61 2.02
N VAL A 59 2.69 7.64 2.71
CA VAL A 59 2.24 8.04 4.04
C VAL A 59 1.39 9.29 3.88
N LEU A 60 0.13 9.21 4.29
CA LEU A 60 -0.86 10.28 4.12
C LEU A 60 -1.29 10.86 5.46
N MET A 61 -1.46 12.17 5.53
CA MET A 61 -2.12 12.88 6.63
C MET A 61 -3.19 13.80 6.04
N ALA A 62 -4.39 13.73 6.58
CA ALA A 62 -5.56 14.47 6.03
C ALA A 62 -5.79 14.21 4.52
N GLY A 63 -5.39 13.04 4.00
CA GLY A 63 -5.52 12.68 2.58
C GLY A 63 -4.39 13.18 1.68
N LEU A 64 -3.43 13.95 2.21
CA LEU A 64 -2.30 14.47 1.44
C LEU A 64 -1.03 13.63 1.70
N PRO A 65 -0.21 13.35 0.69
CA PRO A 65 1.02 12.62 0.84
C PRO A 65 2.08 13.48 1.55
N ILE A 66 2.49 13.06 2.75
CA ILE A 66 3.51 13.72 3.56
C ILE A 66 4.80 12.90 3.65
N GLY A 67 4.83 11.70 3.09
CA GLY A 67 5.99 10.84 3.14
C GLY A 67 5.79 9.52 2.43
N SER A 68 6.70 8.58 2.66
CA SER A 68 6.63 7.23 2.11
C SER A 68 7.27 6.20 3.04
N VAL A 69 6.82 4.95 2.90
CA VAL A 69 7.45 3.80 3.55
C VAL A 69 8.80 3.54 2.90
N ARG A 70 9.84 3.42 3.73
CA ARG A 70 11.22 3.17 3.30
C ARG A 70 11.56 1.69 3.31
N THR A 71 11.35 1.05 4.44
CA THR A 71 11.76 -0.32 4.70
C THR A 71 10.77 -1.02 5.62
N LEU A 72 10.58 -2.30 5.40
CA LEU A 72 9.84 -3.18 6.31
C LEU A 72 10.77 -4.29 6.76
N LEU A 73 10.85 -4.52 8.06
CA LEU A 73 11.68 -5.53 8.68
C LEU A 73 10.84 -6.35 9.66
N LEU A 74 11.10 -7.64 9.77
CA LEU A 74 10.52 -8.47 10.82
C LEU A 74 11.44 -8.46 12.03
N ASP A 75 10.93 -8.05 13.19
CA ASP A 75 11.62 -8.25 14.45
C ASP A 75 11.47 -9.73 14.85
N LYS A 76 12.59 -10.44 14.91
CA LYS A 76 12.62 -11.88 15.20
C LYS A 76 12.30 -12.21 16.65
N ASN A 77 12.36 -11.24 17.56
CA ASN A 77 12.10 -11.44 18.98
C ASN A 77 10.61 -11.31 19.27
N THR A 78 9.95 -10.32 18.67
CA THR A 78 8.53 -10.03 18.90
C THR A 78 7.63 -10.63 17.81
N ASN A 79 8.20 -11.01 16.65
CA ASN A 79 7.49 -11.39 15.42
C ASN A 79 6.58 -10.30 14.87
N GLU A 80 6.91 -9.04 15.14
CA GLU A 80 6.19 -7.89 14.65
C GLU A 80 6.91 -7.25 13.44
N ALA A 81 6.14 -6.57 12.60
CA ALA A 81 6.68 -5.83 11.47
C ALA A 81 7.10 -4.42 11.91
N VAL A 82 8.38 -4.14 11.82
CA VAL A 82 8.94 -2.80 12.01
C VAL A 82 8.94 -2.07 10.67
N VAL A 83 8.13 -1.04 10.57
CA VAL A 83 7.98 -0.22 9.36
C VAL A 83 8.70 1.10 9.57
N GLN A 84 9.74 1.33 8.78
CA GLN A 84 10.43 2.62 8.71
C GLN A 84 9.77 3.47 7.64
N MET A 85 9.38 4.68 7.99
CA MET A 85 8.84 5.67 7.06
C MET A 85 9.67 6.94 7.08
N THR A 86 9.76 7.61 5.94
CA THR A 86 10.36 8.93 5.80
C THR A 86 9.24 9.95 5.67
N ILE A 87 9.25 10.96 6.54
CA ILE A 87 8.31 12.08 6.52
C ILE A 87 9.04 13.27 5.93
N THR A 88 8.43 13.95 4.98
CA THR A 88 8.98 15.16 4.35
C THR A 88 9.14 16.26 5.39
N ASP A 89 10.24 17.00 5.33
CA ASP A 89 10.49 18.14 6.23
C ASP A 89 9.35 19.17 6.17
N GLY A 90 9.12 19.81 7.32
CA GLY A 90 8.04 20.79 7.47
C GLY A 90 6.70 20.24 7.92
N TYR A 91 6.55 18.90 8.02
CA TYR A 91 5.39 18.28 8.67
C TYR A 91 5.76 17.86 10.09
N GLU A 92 5.05 18.39 11.06
CA GLU A 92 5.18 18.04 12.47
C GLU A 92 4.05 17.08 12.86
N ILE A 93 4.39 16.01 13.56
CA ILE A 93 3.46 14.94 13.91
C ILE A 93 3.40 14.84 15.43
N PRO A 94 2.23 15.10 16.07
CA PRO A 94 2.05 14.96 17.51
C PRO A 94 2.38 13.55 18.01
N ILE A 95 2.91 13.43 19.20
CA ILE A 95 3.34 12.16 19.80
C ILE A 95 2.17 11.18 20.01
N ASP A 96 0.96 11.70 20.21
CA ASP A 96 -0.29 10.97 20.38
C ASP A 96 -1.01 10.64 19.05
N SER A 97 -0.33 10.85 17.91
CA SER A 97 -0.85 10.51 16.58
C SER A 97 -0.93 9.02 16.37
N GLU A 98 -1.94 8.58 15.63
CA GLU A 98 -2.14 7.16 15.28
C GLU A 98 -1.74 6.90 13.81
N ALA A 99 -0.89 5.89 13.59
CA ALA A 99 -0.48 5.43 12.26
C ALA A 99 -1.23 4.14 11.89
N LYS A 100 -2.10 4.20 10.88
CA LYS A 100 -2.97 3.09 10.43
C LYS A 100 -2.56 2.59 9.06
N ILE A 101 -2.50 1.28 8.87
CA ILE A 101 -2.38 0.67 7.54
C ILE A 101 -3.78 0.52 6.94
N ILE A 102 -4.00 1.15 5.79
CA ILE A 102 -5.31 1.19 5.12
C ILE A 102 -5.16 0.71 3.67
N SER A 103 -6.16 -0.04 3.19
CA SER A 103 -6.25 -0.47 1.78
C SER A 103 -6.77 0.66 0.90
N ASN A 104 -6.16 0.84 -0.26
CA ASN A 104 -6.62 1.78 -1.28
C ASN A 104 -7.64 1.08 -2.20
N GLY A 105 -8.86 0.88 -1.69
CA GLY A 105 -9.91 0.15 -2.40
C GLY A 105 -9.69 -1.36 -2.45
N LEU A 106 -10.44 -2.05 -3.34
CA LEU A 106 -10.44 -3.52 -3.47
C LEU A 106 -9.22 -4.09 -4.22
N ALA A 107 -8.65 -3.32 -5.15
CA ALA A 107 -7.55 -3.76 -6.02
C ALA A 107 -6.29 -2.89 -5.86
N GLY A 108 -6.31 -1.89 -4.99
CA GLY A 108 -5.18 -1.00 -4.75
C GLY A 108 -4.21 -1.56 -3.70
N GLY A 109 -2.99 -1.01 -3.68
CA GLY A 109 -2.03 -1.29 -2.62
C GLY A 109 -2.47 -0.72 -1.28
N LYS A 110 -1.67 -0.97 -0.23
CA LYS A 110 -1.89 -0.38 1.09
C LYS A 110 -1.02 0.86 1.29
N TYR A 111 -1.47 1.73 2.15
CA TYR A 111 -0.78 2.96 2.52
C TYR A 111 -0.89 3.20 4.02
N ILE A 112 -0.03 4.05 4.56
CA ILE A 112 -0.13 4.47 5.95
C ILE A 112 -0.91 5.79 6.02
N ARG A 113 -1.95 5.81 6.84
CA ARG A 113 -2.66 7.03 7.20
C ARG A 113 -2.28 7.45 8.60
N ILE A 114 -1.77 8.65 8.73
CA ILE A 114 -1.55 9.30 10.03
C ILE A 114 -2.79 10.11 10.37
N VAL A 115 -3.32 9.83 11.56
CA VAL A 115 -4.38 10.61 12.19
C VAL A 115 -3.70 11.40 13.29
N PRO A 116 -3.53 12.73 13.11
CA PRO A 116 -2.85 13.54 14.12
C PRO A 116 -3.63 13.58 15.42
N GLY A 117 -2.93 13.54 16.53
CA GLY A 117 -3.48 13.75 17.86
C GLY A 117 -3.59 15.22 18.22
N GLY A 118 -3.76 15.50 19.50
CA GLY A 118 -3.91 16.86 20.03
C GLY A 118 -2.78 17.30 20.97
N ASP A 119 -1.74 16.48 21.14
CA ASP A 119 -0.60 16.82 21.99
C ASP A 119 0.24 17.94 21.35
N PHE A 120 0.82 18.80 22.17
CA PHE A 120 1.75 19.82 21.71
C PHE A 120 3.18 19.32 21.54
N THR A 121 3.48 18.12 22.04
CA THR A 121 4.78 17.45 21.86
C THR A 121 4.80 16.74 20.51
N MET A 122 5.86 16.97 19.73
CA MET A 122 6.01 16.40 18.39
C MET A 122 6.99 15.21 18.42
N LEU A 123 6.69 14.20 17.60
CA LEU A 123 7.60 13.08 17.38
C LEU A 123 8.94 13.57 16.82
N GLN A 124 10.02 13.14 17.45
CA GLN A 124 11.38 13.49 17.04
C GLN A 124 11.88 12.48 15.98
N PRO A 125 12.86 12.88 15.14
CA PRO A 125 13.50 11.96 14.20
C PRO A 125 14.03 10.70 14.88
N GLY A 126 13.61 9.55 14.39
CA GLY A 126 13.99 8.24 14.94
C GLY A 126 13.02 7.67 15.97
N GLU A 127 11.98 8.39 16.32
CA GLU A 127 10.97 7.88 17.27
C GLU A 127 9.95 6.94 16.61
N THR A 128 9.27 6.20 17.46
CA THR A 128 8.25 5.20 17.08
C THR A 128 6.87 5.69 17.48
N PHE A 129 5.89 5.52 16.59
CA PHE A 129 4.49 5.77 16.91
C PHE A 129 4.03 4.90 18.08
N GLN A 130 3.43 5.51 19.08
CA GLN A 130 2.85 4.81 20.23
C GLN A 130 1.54 4.13 19.87
N TYR A 131 0.78 4.73 18.95
CA TYR A 131 -0.51 4.22 18.51
C TYR A 131 -0.40 3.80 17.05
N VAL A 132 -0.52 2.50 16.82
CA VAL A 132 -0.50 1.91 15.49
C VAL A 132 -1.71 0.99 15.32
N ARG A 133 -2.19 0.87 14.10
CA ARG A 133 -3.21 -0.11 13.75
C ARG A 133 -2.78 -0.85 12.49
N GLY A 134 -2.63 -2.16 12.61
CA GLY A 134 -2.25 -3.06 11.54
C GLY A 134 -3.29 -3.15 10.43
N SER A 135 -2.96 -3.94 9.43
CA SER A 135 -3.78 -4.15 8.25
C SER A 135 -5.09 -4.87 8.59
N ILE A 136 -6.22 -4.28 8.21
CA ILE A 136 -7.51 -5.00 8.21
C ILE A 136 -7.74 -5.54 6.80
N ASP A 137 -7.89 -6.86 6.69
CA ASP A 137 -8.23 -7.51 5.43
C ASP A 137 -9.75 -7.55 5.26
N PHE A 138 -10.25 -6.84 4.25
CA PHE A 138 -11.68 -6.85 3.92
C PHE A 138 -12.18 -8.24 3.55
N PHE A 139 -11.33 -9.10 2.98
CA PHE A 139 -11.69 -10.48 2.64
C PHE A 139 -12.02 -11.31 3.88
N SER A 140 -11.31 -11.16 4.96
CA SER A 140 -11.57 -11.86 6.22
C SER A 140 -12.91 -11.45 6.84
N LEU A 141 -13.33 -10.21 6.65
CA LEU A 141 -14.64 -9.72 7.06
C LEU A 141 -15.77 -10.32 6.20
N PHE A 142 -15.55 -10.43 4.89
CA PHE A 142 -16.51 -11.06 3.96
C PHE A 142 -16.70 -12.55 4.27
N GLU A 143 -15.61 -13.30 4.47
CA GLU A 143 -15.69 -14.71 4.88
C GLU A 143 -16.46 -14.89 6.19
N ARG A 144 -16.26 -13.98 7.15
CA ARG A 144 -16.94 -14.02 8.43
C ARG A 144 -18.44 -13.78 8.28
N ILE A 145 -18.85 -12.85 7.41
CA ILE A 145 -20.26 -12.58 7.11
C ILE A 145 -20.90 -13.79 6.41
N ILE A 146 -20.22 -14.40 5.44
CA ILE A 146 -20.71 -15.59 4.72
C ILE A 146 -20.88 -16.75 5.71
N LYS A 147 -19.89 -17.03 6.55
CA LYS A 147 -19.96 -18.08 7.57
C LYS A 147 -21.08 -17.85 8.59
N MET A 148 -21.33 -16.60 8.99
CA MET A 148 -22.46 -16.27 9.86
C MET A 148 -23.82 -16.50 9.17
N GLY A 149 -23.93 -16.19 7.89
CA GLY A 149 -25.14 -16.45 7.10
C GLY A 149 -25.42 -17.94 6.91
N GLU A 150 -24.39 -18.75 6.70
CA GLU A 150 -24.51 -20.22 6.60
C GLU A 150 -24.87 -20.87 7.95
N ALA A 151 -24.28 -20.42 9.05
CA ALA A 151 -24.59 -20.89 10.38
C ALA A 151 -26.07 -20.63 10.75
N GLN A 152 -26.59 -19.44 10.46
CA GLN A 152 -28.01 -19.12 10.68
C GLN A 152 -28.97 -19.95 9.83
N LYS A 153 -28.59 -20.30 8.60
CA LYS A 153 -29.40 -21.20 7.75
C LYS A 153 -29.41 -22.62 8.29
N ALA A 154 -28.27 -23.12 8.74
CA ALA A 154 -28.17 -24.46 9.33
C ALA A 154 -29.01 -24.59 10.62
N GLU A 155 -28.99 -23.58 11.48
CA GLU A 155 -29.77 -23.54 12.72
C GLU A 155 -31.28 -23.49 12.45
N LYS A 156 -31.73 -22.71 11.47
CA LYS A 156 -33.14 -22.67 11.06
C LYS A 156 -33.62 -23.98 10.48
N GLN A 157 -32.79 -24.68 9.69
CA GLN A 157 -33.11 -25.99 9.15
C GLN A 157 -33.17 -27.08 10.23
N SER A 158 -32.28 -27.05 11.20
CA SER A 158 -32.29 -27.98 12.35
C SER A 158 -33.56 -27.81 13.19
N ASN A 159 -33.93 -26.57 13.48
CA ASN A 159 -35.13 -26.28 14.29
C ASN A 159 -36.44 -26.63 13.54
N ALA A 160 -36.48 -26.45 12.22
CA ALA A 160 -37.64 -26.85 11.41
C ALA A 160 -37.83 -28.38 11.33
N ASN A 161 -36.71 -29.11 11.34
CA ASN A 161 -36.74 -30.59 11.27
C ASN A 161 -37.06 -31.25 12.63
N SER A 162 -36.86 -30.53 13.73
CA SER A 162 -37.17 -31.02 15.11
C SER A 162 -38.61 -30.71 15.52
N ALA A 163 -39.36 -29.94 14.74
CA ALA A 163 -40.75 -29.56 15.03
C ALA A 163 -41.80 -30.38 14.26
N ASN A 164 -41.38 -31.40 13.49
CA ASN A 164 -42.24 -32.29 12.69
C ASN A 164 -42.05 -33.74 13.13
#